data_8f9c0aa360d1924c2f4c70ba9c1d45e3
#
_entry.id   8f9c0aa360d1924c2f4c70ba9c1d45e3
#
_cell.length_a   1.000
_cell.length_b   1.000
_cell.length_c   1.000
_cell.angle_alpha   90.00
_cell.angle_beta   90.00
_cell.angle_gamma   90.00
#
_symmetry.space_group_name_H-M   'P 1'
#
loop_
_entity.id
_entity.type
_entity.pdbx_description
1 polymer ?
#
loop_
_entity_poly.entity_id
_entity_poly.type
_entity_poly.pdbx_seq_one_letter_code
_entity_poly.pdbx_strand_id
1 'polypeptide(L)'
;MCCRTFRLYLVLAIATGLLVSCSSNSSRPAATLTVSAASDLMPAFKEIGNLFEQESGVKVTFNFGSTGQLTQQIEQGAPVDVFAAANVSFIEQLEAKKLIIADTKALYARGRVTLWMRNDSPLRLERLADLAHTEVRRIAIANPEHAPYGVAAREALQSAGVFDQVKSRLVYGENVAQTLQFAESGNVDAAIVALSLSTQSKGRWVLIPEALHKPLNQTLAVISGTKHEAEARRFAVFVNSEKGRAVMRQYGFILPGEEPSK
;
A
#
# COMPACT_ATOMS: atom_id res chain seq x y z
N MET A 1 1.08 73.60 75.04
CA MET A 1 2.50 73.20 75.14
C MET A 1 2.69 71.93 74.36
N CYS A 2 3.68 71.92 73.44
CA CYS A 2 4.31 70.81 72.67
C CYS A 2 3.39 69.92 71.79
N CYS A 3 3.22 70.14 70.59
CA CYS A 3 4.05 69.93 69.34
C CYS A 3 4.72 68.58 69.30
N ARG A 4 4.24 67.72 68.36
CA ARG A 4 5.11 66.82 67.57
C ARG A 4 4.35 66.27 66.35
N THR A 5 4.77 66.73 65.26
CA THR A 5 4.45 66.27 63.88
C THR A 5 4.95 64.85 63.65
N PHE A 6 4.10 63.96 63.13
CA PHE A 6 4.50 62.65 62.65
C PHE A 6 4.26 62.61 61.14
N ARG A 7 5.35 62.57 60.37
CA ARG A 7 5.35 62.46 58.92
C ARG A 7 5.03 61.03 58.52
N LEU A 8 3.98 60.87 57.73
CA LEU A 8 3.59 59.61 57.11
C LEU A 8 4.31 59.47 55.76
N TYR A 9 5.24 58.55 55.67
CA TYR A 9 5.85 58.18 54.42
C TYR A 9 4.94 57.17 53.68
N LEU A 10 4.40 57.60 52.56
CA LEU A 10 3.66 56.73 51.63
C LEU A 10 4.66 55.98 50.77
N VAL A 11 4.86 54.68 51.03
CA VAL A 11 5.68 53.81 50.22
C VAL A 11 4.78 53.22 49.07
N LEU A 12 4.98 53.75 47.88
CA LEU A 12 4.32 53.25 46.64
C LEU A 12 5.05 52.01 46.20
N ALA A 13 4.53 50.79 46.46
CA ALA A 13 5.03 49.52 45.96
C ALA A 13 4.49 49.31 44.56
N ILE A 14 5.36 49.47 43.56
CA ILE A 14 5.08 49.11 42.16
C ILE A 14 5.19 47.58 42.04
N ALA A 15 4.06 46.91 42.02
CA ALA A 15 3.97 45.48 41.71
C ALA A 15 4.07 45.26 40.20
N THR A 16 5.26 45.00 39.72
CA THR A 16 5.51 44.56 38.31
C THR A 16 5.00 43.14 38.18
N GLY A 17 3.76 42.97 37.69
CA GLY A 17 3.18 41.67 37.36
C GLY A 17 3.86 41.12 36.09
N LEU A 18 4.74 40.13 36.24
CA LEU A 18 5.22 39.29 35.16
C LEU A 18 4.05 38.42 34.65
N LEU A 19 3.44 38.84 33.54
CA LEU A 19 2.55 38.00 32.75
C LEU A 19 3.39 36.90 32.09
N VAL A 20 3.54 35.76 32.78
CA VAL A 20 4.01 34.51 32.17
C VAL A 20 2.90 34.05 31.23
N SER A 21 3.03 34.41 29.94
CA SER A 21 2.20 33.87 28.88
C SER A 21 2.55 32.38 28.75
N CYS A 22 1.84 31.49 29.44
CA CYS A 22 1.83 30.08 29.15
C CYS A 22 1.21 29.90 27.76
N SER A 23 2.04 29.89 26.70
CA SER A 23 1.66 29.32 25.43
C SER A 23 1.36 27.84 25.69
N SER A 24 0.10 27.52 25.94
CA SER A 24 -0.40 26.16 25.89
C SER A 24 -0.27 25.72 24.45
N ASN A 25 0.87 25.09 24.17
CA ASN A 25 1.06 24.33 22.94
C ASN A 25 0.08 23.16 23.02
N SER A 26 -1.19 23.39 22.66
CA SER A 26 -2.17 22.33 22.50
C SER A 26 -1.68 21.50 21.30
N SER A 27 -0.87 20.48 21.58
CA SER A 27 -0.55 19.45 20.63
C SER A 27 -1.89 18.85 20.18
N ARG A 28 -2.39 19.30 19.03
CA ARG A 28 -3.47 18.62 18.34
C ARG A 28 -3.09 17.14 18.31
N PRO A 29 -3.97 16.22 18.72
CA PRO A 29 -3.67 14.81 18.59
C PRO A 29 -3.23 14.57 17.14
N ALA A 30 -2.08 13.91 16.97
CA ALA A 30 -1.53 13.65 15.65
C ALA A 30 -2.62 12.96 14.80
N ALA A 31 -2.95 13.55 13.66
CA ALA A 31 -3.93 12.98 12.77
C ALA A 31 -3.45 11.57 12.36
N THR A 32 -4.38 10.62 12.31
CA THR A 32 -4.10 9.28 11.85
C THR A 32 -4.83 9.06 10.54
N LEU A 33 -4.08 8.75 9.47
CA LEU A 33 -4.64 8.37 8.19
C LEU A 33 -4.90 6.87 8.13
N THR A 34 -6.05 6.48 7.61
CA THR A 34 -6.36 5.09 7.24
C THR A 34 -6.20 4.91 5.74
N VAL A 35 -5.24 4.09 5.34
CA VAL A 35 -4.94 3.79 3.94
C VAL A 35 -5.34 2.35 3.63
N SER A 36 -6.35 2.14 2.78
CA SER A 36 -6.61 0.82 2.19
C SER A 36 -5.72 0.63 0.97
N ALA A 37 -4.95 -0.44 0.95
CA ALA A 37 -3.95 -0.67 -0.09
C ALA A 37 -3.94 -2.14 -0.56
N ALA A 38 -3.70 -2.35 -1.84
CA ALA A 38 -3.50 -3.68 -2.39
C ALA A 38 -2.33 -4.39 -1.68
N SER A 39 -2.48 -5.68 -1.43
CA SER A 39 -1.56 -6.41 -0.54
C SER A 39 -0.14 -6.59 -1.10
N ASP A 40 0.07 -6.41 -2.39
CA ASP A 40 1.41 -6.34 -3.00
C ASP A 40 2.20 -5.11 -2.57
N LEU A 41 1.52 -4.05 -2.13
CA LEU A 41 2.12 -2.80 -1.65
C LEU A 41 2.65 -2.92 -0.21
N MET A 42 2.32 -3.98 0.50
CA MET A 42 2.57 -4.09 1.95
C MET A 42 4.01 -3.72 2.35
N PRO A 43 5.07 -4.24 1.74
CA PRO A 43 6.44 -3.89 2.15
C PRO A 43 6.76 -2.43 1.83
N ALA A 44 6.49 -1.96 0.61
CA ALA A 44 6.80 -0.60 0.18
C ALA A 44 5.98 0.45 0.95
N PHE A 45 4.68 0.23 1.14
CA PHE A 45 3.82 1.21 1.80
C PHE A 45 4.06 1.31 3.31
N LYS A 46 4.48 0.23 3.97
CA LYS A 46 4.94 0.32 5.36
C LYS A 46 6.16 1.25 5.49
N GLU A 47 7.12 1.15 4.59
CA GLU A 47 8.29 2.03 4.57
C GLU A 47 7.91 3.47 4.21
N ILE A 48 7.10 3.67 3.17
CA ILE A 48 6.58 4.99 2.78
C ILE A 48 5.80 5.64 3.94
N GLY A 49 4.95 4.87 4.63
CA GLY A 49 4.18 5.35 5.78
C GLY A 49 5.08 5.83 6.92
N ASN A 50 6.13 5.07 7.24
CA ASN A 50 7.12 5.46 8.25
C ASN A 50 7.87 6.75 7.86
N LEU A 51 8.29 6.87 6.60
CA LEU A 51 8.95 8.09 6.10
C LEU A 51 8.01 9.30 6.14
N PHE A 52 6.76 9.10 5.73
CA PHE A 52 5.75 10.15 5.78
C PHE A 52 5.44 10.59 7.21
N GLU A 53 5.33 9.65 8.16
CA GLU A 53 5.13 9.95 9.58
C GLU A 53 6.30 10.76 10.15
N GLN A 54 7.54 10.40 9.83
CA GLN A 54 8.73 11.13 10.26
C GLN A 54 8.76 12.58 9.74
N GLU A 55 8.29 12.83 8.52
CA GLU A 55 8.32 14.17 7.94
C GLU A 55 7.11 15.04 8.31
N SER A 56 5.95 14.41 8.43
CA SER A 56 4.68 15.15 8.59
C SER A 56 4.12 15.15 10.01
N GLY A 57 4.59 14.24 10.87
CA GLY A 57 4.00 13.96 12.17
C GLY A 57 2.62 13.28 12.09
N VAL A 58 2.19 12.84 10.90
CA VAL A 58 0.90 12.19 10.67
C VAL A 58 1.09 10.68 10.63
N LYS A 59 0.46 9.97 11.57
CA LYS A 59 0.51 8.51 11.60
C LYS A 59 -0.29 7.92 10.44
N VAL A 60 0.22 6.83 9.83
CA VAL A 60 -0.47 6.09 8.78
C VAL A 60 -0.78 4.67 9.26
N THR A 61 -2.05 4.29 9.17
CA THR A 61 -2.52 2.93 9.43
C THR A 61 -2.95 2.30 8.12
N PHE A 62 -2.49 1.07 7.87
CA PHE A 62 -2.79 0.37 6.63
C PHE A 62 -3.78 -0.78 6.83
N ASN A 63 -4.75 -0.88 5.92
CA ASN A 63 -5.58 -2.04 5.69
C ASN A 63 -5.18 -2.69 4.36
N PHE A 64 -4.43 -3.80 4.40
CA PHE A 64 -3.98 -4.50 3.20
C PHE A 64 -4.94 -5.63 2.82
N GLY A 65 -5.31 -5.68 1.54
CA GLY A 65 -6.25 -6.68 1.05
C GLY A 65 -6.23 -6.85 -0.46
N SER A 66 -7.21 -7.59 -0.97
CA SER A 66 -7.49 -7.62 -2.41
C SER A 66 -8.12 -6.30 -2.85
N THR A 67 -7.67 -5.77 -3.99
CA THR A 67 -8.18 -4.50 -4.52
C THR A 67 -9.71 -4.50 -4.66
N GLY A 68 -10.30 -5.57 -5.21
CA GLY A 68 -11.76 -5.65 -5.37
C GLY A 68 -12.52 -5.70 -4.06
N GLN A 69 -12.03 -6.46 -3.07
CA GLN A 69 -12.65 -6.51 -1.74
C GLN A 69 -12.57 -5.16 -1.03
N LEU A 70 -11.41 -4.48 -1.10
CA LEU A 70 -11.24 -3.14 -0.54
C LEU A 70 -12.17 -2.12 -1.23
N THR A 71 -12.34 -2.22 -2.55
CA THR A 71 -13.29 -1.39 -3.31
C THR A 71 -14.72 -1.58 -2.79
N GLN A 72 -15.15 -2.84 -2.60
CA GLN A 72 -16.48 -3.14 -2.05
C GLN A 72 -16.66 -2.57 -0.63
N GLN A 73 -15.63 -2.68 0.23
CA GLN A 73 -15.67 -2.10 1.57
C GLN A 73 -15.84 -0.57 1.53
N ILE A 74 -15.13 0.12 0.62
CA ILE A 74 -15.26 1.57 0.41
C ILE A 74 -16.66 1.92 -0.09
N GLU A 75 -17.22 1.16 -1.03
CA GLU A 75 -18.58 1.34 -1.51
C GLU A 75 -19.64 1.15 -0.41
N GLN A 76 -19.35 0.32 0.59
CA GLN A 76 -20.19 0.09 1.76
C GLN A 76 -19.94 1.10 2.90
N GLY A 77 -19.10 2.11 2.66
CA GLY A 77 -18.85 3.19 3.62
C GLY A 77 -17.75 2.90 4.65
N ALA A 78 -16.80 2.00 4.35
CA ALA A 78 -15.64 1.81 5.22
C ALA A 78 -14.89 3.14 5.44
N PRO A 79 -14.47 3.45 6.69
CA PRO A 79 -13.80 4.70 7.02
C PRO A 79 -12.34 4.66 6.54
N VAL A 80 -12.11 5.08 5.30
CA VAL A 80 -10.82 5.09 4.61
C VAL A 80 -10.54 6.51 4.12
N ASP A 81 -9.28 6.96 4.23
CA ASP A 81 -8.86 8.27 3.77
C ASP A 81 -8.22 8.21 2.37
N VAL A 82 -7.41 7.16 2.11
CA VAL A 82 -6.74 6.95 0.83
C VAL A 82 -6.92 5.51 0.38
N PHE A 83 -7.19 5.31 -0.89
CA PHE A 83 -7.21 3.99 -1.51
C PHE A 83 -6.09 3.87 -2.56
N ALA A 84 -5.27 2.81 -2.44
CA ALA A 84 -4.21 2.47 -3.37
C ALA A 84 -4.50 1.10 -4.00
N ALA A 85 -4.94 1.14 -5.25
CA ALA A 85 -5.40 -0.01 -6.02
C ALA A 85 -4.28 -0.60 -6.88
N ALA A 86 -4.24 -1.92 -7.05
CA ALA A 86 -3.33 -2.60 -7.98
C ALA A 86 -3.80 -2.54 -9.45
N ASN A 87 -4.95 -1.93 -9.73
CA ASN A 87 -5.45 -1.71 -11.08
C ASN A 87 -6.31 -0.45 -11.13
N VAL A 88 -6.11 0.37 -12.17
CA VAL A 88 -6.81 1.65 -12.38
C VAL A 88 -8.32 1.51 -12.46
N SER A 89 -8.86 0.41 -13.01
CA SER A 89 -10.29 0.21 -13.20
C SER A 89 -11.10 0.28 -11.90
N PHE A 90 -10.51 -0.09 -10.76
CA PHE A 90 -11.18 0.00 -9.46
C PHE A 90 -11.25 1.43 -8.94
N ILE A 91 -10.28 2.27 -9.25
CA ILE A 91 -10.34 3.72 -8.97
C ILE A 91 -11.41 4.37 -9.86
N GLU A 92 -11.48 3.99 -11.14
CA GLU A 92 -12.50 4.47 -12.08
C GLU A 92 -13.92 4.05 -11.65
N GLN A 93 -14.07 2.83 -11.10
CA GLN A 93 -15.33 2.36 -10.52
C GLN A 93 -15.79 3.26 -9.35
N LEU A 94 -14.89 3.61 -8.44
CA LEU A 94 -15.19 4.52 -7.33
C LEU A 94 -15.43 5.96 -7.81
N GLU A 95 -14.69 6.41 -8.82
CA GLU A 95 -14.87 7.73 -9.45
C GLU A 95 -16.27 7.88 -10.05
N ALA A 96 -16.73 6.89 -10.80
CA ALA A 96 -18.08 6.85 -11.38
C ALA A 96 -19.18 6.95 -10.30
N LYS A 97 -18.92 6.46 -9.10
CA LYS A 97 -19.79 6.55 -7.92
C LYS A 97 -19.57 7.80 -7.07
N LYS A 98 -18.67 8.70 -7.49
CA LYS A 98 -18.29 9.94 -6.75
C LYS A 98 -17.73 9.66 -5.35
N LEU A 99 -17.09 8.50 -5.15
CA LEU A 99 -16.52 8.08 -3.88
C LEU A 99 -15.05 8.47 -3.71
N ILE A 100 -14.44 9.10 -4.73
CA ILE A 100 -13.09 9.66 -4.65
C ILE A 100 -13.10 11.14 -4.99
N ILE A 101 -12.06 11.83 -4.56
CA ILE A 101 -11.77 13.22 -4.97
C ILE A 101 -10.97 13.12 -6.27
N ALA A 102 -11.61 13.43 -7.40
CA ALA A 102 -11.14 13.12 -8.74
C ALA A 102 -9.75 13.70 -9.09
N ASP A 103 -9.44 14.91 -8.63
CA ASP A 103 -8.15 15.59 -8.87
C ASP A 103 -6.98 14.96 -8.09
N THR A 104 -7.24 14.01 -7.19
CA THR A 104 -6.23 13.26 -6.44
C THR A 104 -5.85 11.94 -7.10
N LYS A 105 -6.56 11.54 -8.16
CA LYS A 105 -6.28 10.30 -8.88
C LYS A 105 -4.89 10.37 -9.51
N ALA A 106 -4.00 9.46 -9.12
CA ALA A 106 -2.62 9.44 -9.58
C ALA A 106 -2.11 8.02 -9.81
N LEU A 107 -1.57 7.77 -11.01
CA LEU A 107 -0.76 6.61 -11.30
C LEU A 107 0.55 6.72 -10.51
N TYR A 108 0.91 5.69 -9.76
CA TYR A 108 2.14 5.73 -8.96
C TYR A 108 3.12 4.59 -9.30
N ALA A 109 2.63 3.48 -9.87
CA ALA A 109 3.49 2.35 -10.22
C ALA A 109 2.85 1.42 -11.26
N ARG A 110 3.66 0.50 -11.80
CA ARG A 110 3.22 -0.71 -12.47
C ARG A 110 3.80 -1.91 -11.75
N GLY A 111 2.92 -2.84 -11.34
CA GLY A 111 3.29 -4.07 -10.67
C GLY A 111 3.89 -5.10 -11.63
N ARG A 112 4.74 -5.99 -11.11
CA ARG A 112 5.36 -7.10 -11.84
C ARG A 112 5.00 -8.42 -11.18
N VAL A 113 4.94 -9.48 -11.95
CA VAL A 113 4.50 -10.82 -11.52
C VAL A 113 5.65 -11.81 -11.58
N THR A 114 5.69 -12.73 -10.62
CA THR A 114 6.72 -13.78 -10.55
C THR A 114 6.09 -15.16 -10.37
N LEU A 115 6.77 -16.17 -10.85
CA LEU A 115 6.59 -17.57 -10.47
C LEU A 115 7.53 -17.84 -9.29
N TRP A 116 6.98 -18.15 -8.13
CA TRP A 116 7.70 -18.32 -6.87
C TRP A 116 7.62 -19.76 -6.36
N MET A 117 8.70 -20.24 -5.76
CA MET A 117 8.79 -21.54 -5.09
C MET A 117 9.74 -21.49 -3.89
N ARG A 118 9.61 -22.42 -2.97
CA ARG A 118 10.49 -22.52 -1.80
C ARG A 118 11.92 -22.85 -2.22
N ASN A 119 12.90 -22.39 -1.44
CA ASN A 119 14.32 -22.66 -1.69
C ASN A 119 14.65 -24.17 -1.56
N ASP A 120 13.98 -24.87 -0.65
CA ASP A 120 14.16 -26.31 -0.41
C ASP A 120 13.32 -27.21 -1.34
N SER A 121 12.54 -26.62 -2.24
CA SER A 121 11.77 -27.38 -3.23
C SER A 121 12.72 -28.10 -4.20
N PRO A 122 12.50 -29.39 -4.47
CA PRO A 122 13.25 -30.13 -5.49
C PRO A 122 12.88 -29.69 -6.92
N LEU A 123 11.74 -29.02 -7.08
CA LEU A 123 11.25 -28.57 -8.38
C LEU A 123 12.15 -27.48 -8.96
N ARG A 124 12.37 -27.54 -10.27
CA ARG A 124 13.06 -26.52 -11.05
C ARG A 124 12.08 -25.93 -12.04
N LEU A 125 11.55 -24.76 -11.72
CA LEU A 125 10.57 -24.05 -12.54
C LEU A 125 11.22 -22.74 -13.01
N GLU A 126 11.50 -22.66 -14.31
CA GLU A 126 12.16 -21.51 -14.93
C GLU A 126 11.20 -20.68 -15.79
N ARG A 127 10.03 -21.25 -16.09
CA ARG A 127 8.97 -20.61 -16.89
C ARG A 127 7.60 -21.21 -16.54
N LEU A 128 6.54 -20.53 -16.95
CA LEU A 128 5.16 -20.98 -16.66
C LEU A 128 4.84 -22.36 -17.27
N ALA A 129 5.47 -22.71 -18.39
CA ALA A 129 5.27 -24.02 -19.02
C ALA A 129 5.67 -25.18 -18.09
N ASP A 130 6.63 -24.98 -17.22
CA ASP A 130 7.12 -26.02 -16.30
C ASP A 130 6.06 -26.38 -15.23
N LEU A 131 5.04 -25.55 -15.02
CA LEU A 131 3.91 -25.85 -14.16
C LEU A 131 3.07 -27.02 -14.67
N ALA A 132 3.20 -27.37 -15.94
CA ALA A 132 2.53 -28.54 -16.53
C ALA A 132 3.13 -29.89 -16.08
N HIS A 133 4.33 -29.91 -15.52
CA HIS A 133 4.96 -31.14 -15.00
C HIS A 133 4.08 -31.80 -13.95
N THR A 134 4.08 -33.13 -13.92
CA THR A 134 3.22 -33.93 -13.03
C THR A 134 3.61 -33.83 -11.57
N GLU A 135 4.86 -33.48 -11.29
CA GLU A 135 5.39 -33.26 -9.93
C GLU A 135 4.82 -32.00 -9.28
N VAL A 136 4.36 -31.04 -10.07
CA VAL A 136 3.69 -29.83 -9.58
C VAL A 136 2.23 -30.16 -9.30
N ARG A 137 1.88 -30.38 -8.06
CA ARG A 137 0.55 -30.84 -7.66
C ARG A 137 -0.42 -29.71 -7.33
N ARG A 138 0.08 -28.62 -6.74
CA ARG A 138 -0.74 -27.50 -6.27
C ARG A 138 -0.04 -26.17 -6.60
N ILE A 139 -0.78 -25.25 -7.19
CA ILE A 139 -0.29 -23.94 -7.62
C ILE A 139 -1.19 -22.89 -7.01
N ALA A 140 -0.64 -21.93 -6.27
CA ALA A 140 -1.43 -20.83 -5.74
C ALA A 140 -1.42 -19.63 -6.68
N ILE A 141 -2.59 -19.04 -6.87
CA ILE A 141 -2.78 -17.70 -7.46
C ILE A 141 -3.77 -16.92 -6.59
N ALA A 142 -3.73 -15.60 -6.61
CA ALA A 142 -4.78 -14.80 -5.97
C ALA A 142 -6.11 -15.02 -6.71
N ASN A 143 -7.24 -14.91 -6.01
CA ASN A 143 -8.54 -15.16 -6.62
C ASN A 143 -8.83 -14.10 -7.72
N PRO A 144 -8.93 -14.49 -9.01
CA PRO A 144 -9.12 -13.56 -10.12
C PRO A 144 -10.48 -12.84 -10.11
N GLU A 145 -11.44 -13.28 -9.29
CA GLU A 145 -12.74 -12.63 -9.16
C GLU A 145 -12.63 -11.21 -8.58
N HIS A 146 -11.60 -10.97 -7.75
CA HIS A 146 -11.45 -9.68 -7.05
C HIS A 146 -9.98 -9.22 -6.90
N ALA A 147 -8.99 -10.02 -7.30
CA ALA A 147 -7.58 -9.69 -7.17
C ALA A 147 -6.92 -9.44 -8.53
N PRO A 148 -6.42 -8.22 -8.82
CA PRO A 148 -5.72 -7.91 -10.08
C PRO A 148 -4.54 -8.85 -10.38
N TYR A 149 -3.76 -9.22 -9.37
CA TYR A 149 -2.67 -10.20 -9.54
C TYR A 149 -3.18 -11.60 -9.88
N GLY A 150 -4.39 -11.97 -9.43
CA GLY A 150 -5.04 -13.21 -9.84
C GLY A 150 -5.48 -13.20 -11.30
N VAL A 151 -6.02 -12.06 -11.76
CA VAL A 151 -6.33 -11.86 -13.19
C VAL A 151 -5.06 -11.96 -14.02
N ALA A 152 -3.99 -11.26 -13.65
CA ALA A 152 -2.71 -11.30 -14.34
C ALA A 152 -2.10 -12.72 -14.36
N ALA A 153 -2.17 -13.46 -13.26
CA ALA A 153 -1.72 -14.84 -13.17
C ALA A 153 -2.49 -15.75 -14.15
N ARG A 154 -3.83 -15.64 -14.18
CA ARG A 154 -4.68 -16.39 -15.12
C ARG A 154 -4.35 -16.04 -16.57
N GLU A 155 -4.25 -14.76 -16.90
CA GLU A 155 -3.89 -14.30 -18.24
C GLU A 155 -2.51 -14.84 -18.67
N ALA A 156 -1.52 -14.79 -17.77
CA ALA A 156 -0.18 -15.29 -18.04
C ALA A 156 -0.17 -16.81 -18.29
N LEU A 157 -0.92 -17.58 -17.51
CA LEU A 157 -1.06 -19.03 -17.71
C LEU A 157 -1.78 -19.35 -19.04
N GLN A 158 -2.79 -18.56 -19.40
CA GLN A 158 -3.50 -18.70 -20.70
C GLN A 158 -2.57 -18.35 -21.87
N SER A 159 -1.85 -17.23 -21.79
CA SER A 159 -0.90 -16.81 -22.83
C SER A 159 0.27 -17.78 -22.99
N ALA A 160 0.70 -18.44 -21.90
CA ALA A 160 1.69 -19.50 -21.94
C ALA A 160 1.14 -20.86 -22.44
N GLY A 161 -0.17 -20.99 -22.70
CA GLY A 161 -0.80 -22.20 -23.20
C GLY A 161 -0.90 -23.36 -22.20
N VAL A 162 -0.74 -23.07 -20.88
CA VAL A 162 -0.71 -24.11 -19.84
C VAL A 162 -1.94 -24.10 -18.92
N PHE A 163 -2.78 -23.07 -19.00
CA PHE A 163 -3.92 -22.89 -18.09
C PHE A 163 -4.80 -24.14 -17.98
N ASP A 164 -5.20 -24.73 -19.13
CA ASP A 164 -6.08 -25.88 -19.13
C ASP A 164 -5.47 -27.13 -18.47
N GLN A 165 -4.14 -27.24 -18.52
CA GLN A 165 -3.40 -28.36 -17.92
C GLN A 165 -3.27 -28.18 -16.39
N VAL A 166 -3.28 -26.93 -15.89
CA VAL A 166 -3.04 -26.65 -14.47
C VAL A 166 -4.29 -26.22 -13.70
N LYS A 167 -5.39 -25.86 -14.38
CA LYS A 167 -6.59 -25.27 -13.72
C LYS A 167 -7.18 -26.12 -12.59
N SER A 168 -7.12 -27.45 -12.69
CA SER A 168 -7.59 -28.36 -11.62
C SER A 168 -6.67 -28.41 -10.40
N ARG A 169 -5.47 -27.84 -10.50
CA ARG A 169 -4.44 -27.81 -9.45
C ARG A 169 -4.31 -26.43 -8.82
N LEU A 170 -5.13 -25.44 -9.25
CA LEU A 170 -5.09 -24.10 -8.73
C LEU A 170 -5.71 -24.02 -7.34
N VAL A 171 -5.04 -23.31 -6.46
CA VAL A 171 -5.49 -22.91 -5.12
C VAL A 171 -5.59 -21.40 -5.09
N TYR A 172 -6.71 -20.87 -4.65
CA TYR A 172 -6.98 -19.46 -4.67
C TYR A 172 -6.76 -18.82 -3.30
N GLY A 173 -5.85 -17.84 -3.24
CA GLY A 173 -5.69 -16.94 -2.09
C GLY A 173 -6.63 -15.75 -2.17
N GLU A 174 -7.10 -15.25 -1.06
CA GLU A 174 -7.96 -14.06 -0.98
C GLU A 174 -7.28 -12.80 -1.56
N ASN A 175 -5.95 -12.76 -1.49
CA ASN A 175 -5.12 -11.70 -2.06
C ASN A 175 -3.72 -12.24 -2.36
N VAL A 176 -2.88 -11.45 -3.01
CA VAL A 176 -1.56 -11.92 -3.46
C VAL A 176 -0.58 -12.17 -2.31
N ALA A 177 -0.74 -11.52 -1.15
CA ALA A 177 0.09 -11.82 0.02
C ALA A 177 -0.27 -13.16 0.65
N GLN A 178 -1.56 -13.49 0.78
CA GLN A 178 -1.99 -14.83 1.24
C GLN A 178 -1.56 -15.91 0.25
N THR A 179 -1.58 -15.61 -1.05
CA THR A 179 -1.08 -16.53 -2.09
C THR A 179 0.38 -16.91 -1.84
N LEU A 180 1.23 -15.94 -1.51
CA LEU A 180 2.62 -16.20 -1.13
C LEU A 180 2.72 -17.03 0.15
N GLN A 181 1.91 -16.73 1.17
CA GLN A 181 1.88 -17.48 2.44
C GLN A 181 1.57 -18.97 2.23
N PHE A 182 0.69 -19.33 1.29
CA PHE A 182 0.42 -20.73 0.95
C PHE A 182 1.67 -21.44 0.42
N ALA A 183 2.49 -20.76 -0.37
CA ALA A 183 3.71 -21.33 -0.89
C ALA A 183 4.84 -21.36 0.15
N GLU A 184 4.99 -20.34 0.96
CA GLU A 184 5.98 -20.28 2.05
C GLU A 184 5.75 -21.38 3.11
N SER A 185 4.48 -21.64 3.43
CA SER A 185 4.09 -22.70 4.38
C SER A 185 4.18 -24.12 3.80
N GLY A 186 4.48 -24.27 2.50
CA GLY A 186 4.53 -25.56 1.83
C GLY A 186 3.16 -26.20 1.53
N ASN A 187 2.08 -25.43 1.65
CA ASN A 187 0.73 -25.89 1.31
C ASN A 187 0.52 -26.04 -0.20
N VAL A 188 1.38 -25.41 -1.00
CA VAL A 188 1.43 -25.51 -2.46
C VAL A 188 2.89 -25.60 -2.93
N ASP A 189 3.09 -26.14 -4.13
CA ASP A 189 4.42 -26.37 -4.70
C ASP A 189 5.01 -25.11 -5.33
N ALA A 190 4.14 -24.26 -5.89
CA ALA A 190 4.50 -22.99 -6.54
C ALA A 190 3.38 -21.97 -6.37
N ALA A 191 3.71 -20.70 -6.53
CA ALA A 191 2.73 -19.62 -6.53
C ALA A 191 3.07 -18.57 -7.58
N ILE A 192 2.04 -17.94 -8.16
CA ILE A 192 2.20 -16.75 -9.00
C ILE A 192 1.83 -15.53 -8.15
N VAL A 193 2.82 -14.69 -7.88
CA VAL A 193 2.74 -13.61 -6.89
C VAL A 193 3.37 -12.31 -7.39
N ALA A 194 3.27 -11.24 -6.59
CA ALA A 194 3.89 -9.96 -6.89
C ALA A 194 5.42 -10.01 -6.67
N LEU A 195 6.19 -9.36 -7.56
CA LEU A 195 7.64 -9.23 -7.40
C LEU A 195 7.99 -8.53 -6.08
N SER A 196 7.24 -7.51 -5.69
CA SER A 196 7.45 -6.77 -4.44
C SER A 196 7.42 -7.66 -3.18
N LEU A 197 6.62 -8.71 -3.20
CA LEU A 197 6.56 -9.71 -2.13
C LEU A 197 7.67 -10.75 -2.28
N SER A 198 7.94 -11.19 -3.51
CA SER A 198 8.97 -12.19 -3.80
C SER A 198 10.36 -11.75 -3.37
N THR A 199 10.70 -10.47 -3.57
CA THR A 199 11.99 -9.90 -3.17
C THR A 199 12.21 -9.87 -1.66
N GLN A 200 11.13 -9.93 -0.87
CA GLN A 200 11.17 -9.90 0.59
C GLN A 200 11.05 -11.30 1.22
N SER A 201 10.83 -12.32 0.42
CA SER A 201 10.61 -13.69 0.86
C SER A 201 11.86 -14.57 0.71
N LYS A 202 11.91 -15.67 1.46
CA LYS A 202 13.02 -16.63 1.40
C LYS A 202 12.76 -17.73 0.37
N GLY A 203 12.39 -17.35 -0.85
CA GLY A 203 12.13 -18.29 -1.94
C GLY A 203 12.97 -18.02 -3.18
N ARG A 204 12.87 -18.91 -4.16
CA ARG A 204 13.34 -18.70 -5.52
C ARG A 204 12.18 -18.20 -6.37
N TRP A 205 12.46 -17.31 -7.26
CA TRP A 205 11.43 -16.79 -8.16
C TRP A 205 12.00 -16.51 -9.55
N VAL A 206 11.12 -16.55 -10.53
CA VAL A 206 11.40 -16.17 -11.91
C VAL A 206 10.40 -15.10 -12.32
N LEU A 207 10.89 -14.06 -12.95
CA LEU A 207 10.03 -12.99 -13.44
C LEU A 207 9.18 -13.50 -14.61
N ILE A 208 7.87 -13.25 -14.54
CA ILE A 208 6.94 -13.54 -15.64
C ILE A 208 7.02 -12.37 -16.64
N PRO A 209 7.23 -12.64 -17.93
CA PRO A 209 7.26 -11.59 -18.94
C PRO A 209 5.95 -10.78 -18.98
N GLU A 210 6.06 -9.45 -19.00
CA GLU A 210 4.90 -8.55 -19.03
C GLU A 210 4.00 -8.75 -20.26
N ALA A 211 4.55 -9.27 -21.36
CA ALA A 211 3.77 -9.57 -22.56
C ALA A 211 2.73 -10.70 -22.38
N LEU A 212 2.82 -11.48 -21.29
CA LEU A 212 1.91 -12.58 -21.01
C LEU A 212 0.64 -12.17 -20.25
N HIS A 213 0.54 -10.94 -19.77
CA HIS A 213 -0.63 -10.43 -19.07
C HIS A 213 -0.82 -8.93 -19.31
N LYS A 214 -2.00 -8.41 -19.01
CA LYS A 214 -2.25 -6.97 -19.08
C LYS A 214 -1.45 -6.23 -17.99
N PRO A 215 -1.00 -4.99 -18.28
CA PRO A 215 -0.25 -4.18 -17.31
C PRO A 215 -1.03 -3.96 -16.00
N LEU A 216 -0.37 -4.16 -14.87
CA LEU A 216 -0.90 -3.86 -13.54
C LEU A 216 -0.64 -2.39 -13.18
N ASN A 217 -1.32 -1.48 -13.87
CA ASN A 217 -1.21 -0.03 -13.63
C ASN A 217 -1.86 0.34 -12.31
N GLN A 218 -1.04 0.67 -11.33
CA GLN A 218 -1.45 0.91 -9.95
C GLN A 218 -1.74 2.40 -9.74
N THR A 219 -2.92 2.69 -9.24
CA THR A 219 -3.45 4.05 -9.11
C THR A 219 -3.98 4.25 -7.69
N LEU A 220 -3.74 5.42 -7.12
CA LEU A 220 -4.33 5.81 -5.84
C LEU A 220 -5.28 7.01 -6.01
N ALA A 221 -6.14 7.19 -5.00
CA ALA A 221 -6.97 8.37 -4.86
C ALA A 221 -7.35 8.61 -3.39
N VAL A 222 -7.67 9.86 -3.06
CA VAL A 222 -8.27 10.25 -1.77
C VAL A 222 -9.76 9.96 -1.80
N ILE A 223 -10.30 9.40 -0.72
CA ILE A 223 -11.72 9.07 -0.60
C ILE A 223 -12.54 10.32 -0.28
N SER A 224 -13.66 10.49 -0.99
CA SER A 224 -14.60 11.60 -0.76
C SER A 224 -15.19 11.52 0.64
N GLY A 225 -15.32 12.69 1.30
CA GLY A 225 -15.89 12.77 2.63
C GLY A 225 -14.96 12.38 3.78
N THR A 226 -13.69 12.10 3.50
CA THR A 226 -12.68 11.97 4.57
C THR A 226 -12.60 13.24 5.43
N LYS A 227 -12.39 13.06 6.72
CA LYS A 227 -12.15 14.18 7.67
C LYS A 227 -10.70 14.68 7.65
N HIS A 228 -9.81 13.96 6.94
CA HIS A 228 -8.36 14.20 6.89
C HIS A 228 -7.90 14.52 5.46
N GLU A 229 -8.70 15.25 4.67
CA GLU A 229 -8.42 15.49 3.25
C GLU A 229 -7.04 16.10 3.01
N ALA A 230 -6.66 17.10 3.80
CA ALA A 230 -5.36 17.77 3.64
C ALA A 230 -4.18 16.81 3.86
N GLU A 231 -4.25 15.97 4.88
CA GLU A 231 -3.25 14.95 5.19
C GLU A 231 -3.24 13.84 4.14
N ALA A 232 -4.42 13.40 3.70
CA ALA A 232 -4.58 12.39 2.67
C ALA A 232 -4.00 12.84 1.32
N ARG A 233 -4.25 14.10 0.92
CA ARG A 233 -3.64 14.71 -0.26
C ARG A 233 -2.11 14.77 -0.14
N ARG A 234 -1.58 15.15 1.01
CA ARG A 234 -0.13 15.15 1.25
C ARG A 234 0.46 13.76 1.13
N PHE A 235 -0.20 12.73 1.69
CA PHE A 235 0.24 11.34 1.56
C PHE A 235 0.22 10.89 0.09
N ALA A 236 -0.85 11.18 -0.65
CA ALA A 236 -0.96 10.84 -2.08
C ALA A 236 0.17 11.47 -2.91
N VAL A 237 0.52 12.73 -2.65
CA VAL A 237 1.67 13.41 -3.27
C VAL A 237 2.99 12.78 -2.83
N PHE A 238 3.13 12.42 -1.54
CA PHE A 238 4.35 11.85 -1.00
C PHE A 238 4.69 10.49 -1.64
N VAL A 239 3.71 9.64 -1.93
CA VAL A 239 3.93 8.37 -2.67
C VAL A 239 4.64 8.61 -4.00
N ASN A 240 4.31 9.70 -4.71
CA ASN A 240 4.94 10.09 -5.98
C ASN A 240 6.14 11.04 -5.82
N SER A 241 6.55 11.39 -4.60
CA SER A 241 7.76 12.16 -4.35
C SER A 241 9.02 11.37 -4.68
N GLU A 242 10.18 12.05 -4.72
CA GLU A 242 11.47 11.39 -4.94
C GLU A 242 11.70 10.24 -3.93
N LYS A 243 11.39 10.45 -2.65
CA LYS A 243 11.52 9.43 -1.60
C LYS A 243 10.55 8.26 -1.80
N GLY A 244 9.27 8.54 -2.03
CA GLY A 244 8.28 7.50 -2.29
C GLY A 244 8.64 6.68 -3.53
N ARG A 245 9.02 7.34 -4.61
CA ARG A 245 9.48 6.69 -5.85
C ARG A 245 10.74 5.83 -5.63
N ALA A 246 11.70 6.28 -4.83
CA ALA A 246 12.89 5.51 -4.49
C ALA A 246 12.53 4.20 -3.78
N VAL A 247 11.63 4.26 -2.79
CA VAL A 247 11.11 3.08 -2.11
C VAL A 247 10.40 2.14 -3.09
N MET A 248 9.51 2.66 -3.93
CA MET A 248 8.79 1.82 -4.91
C MET A 248 9.75 1.08 -5.85
N ARG A 249 10.82 1.73 -6.35
CA ARG A 249 11.86 1.05 -7.17
C ARG A 249 12.57 -0.06 -6.41
N GLN A 250 12.91 0.18 -5.14
CA GLN A 250 13.58 -0.82 -4.28
C GLN A 250 12.77 -2.11 -4.17
N TYR A 251 11.44 -2.01 -4.16
CA TYR A 251 10.54 -3.17 -4.15
C TYR A 251 10.14 -3.69 -5.53
N GLY A 252 10.83 -3.25 -6.60
CA GLY A 252 10.71 -3.80 -7.94
C GLY A 252 9.52 -3.30 -8.76
N PHE A 253 8.87 -2.22 -8.34
CA PHE A 253 7.85 -1.56 -9.15
C PHE A 253 8.48 -0.74 -10.28
N ILE A 254 7.79 -0.69 -11.43
CA ILE A 254 8.12 0.22 -12.53
C ILE A 254 7.34 1.51 -12.30
N LEU A 255 8.03 2.65 -12.37
CA LEU A 255 7.40 3.93 -12.10
C LEU A 255 6.89 4.59 -13.39
N PRO A 256 5.92 5.52 -13.29
CA PRO A 256 5.44 6.27 -14.45
C PRO A 256 6.60 6.96 -15.19
N GLY A 257 6.68 6.72 -16.49
CA GLY A 257 7.75 7.24 -17.37
C GLY A 257 9.03 6.40 -17.40
N GLU A 258 9.06 5.25 -16.70
CA GLU A 258 10.19 4.32 -16.74
C GLU A 258 9.85 3.07 -17.58
N GLU A 259 10.88 2.55 -18.24
CA GLU A 259 10.82 1.25 -18.90
C GLU A 259 11.25 0.14 -17.93
N PRO A 260 10.74 -1.11 -18.10
CA PRO A 260 11.18 -2.24 -17.31
C PRO A 260 12.71 -2.42 -17.45
N SER A 261 13.43 -2.42 -16.34
CA SER A 261 14.81 -2.93 -16.34
C SER A 261 14.81 -4.41 -16.76
N LYS A 262 15.64 -4.73 -17.75
CA LYS A 262 15.82 -6.10 -18.27
C LYS A 262 16.29 -7.05 -17.19
#